data_000166d90907fb551674e8c5029b856b
#
_entry.id   000166d90907fb551674e8c5029b856b
#
_cell.length_a   1.000
_cell.length_b   1.000
_cell.length_c   1.000
_cell.angle_alpha   90.00
_cell.angle_beta   90.00
_cell.angle_gamma   90.00
#
_symmetry.space_group_name_H-M   'P 1'
#
loop_
_entity.id
_entity.type
_entity.pdbx_description
1 polymer ?
#
loop_
_entity_poly.entity_id
_entity_poly.type
_entity_poly.pdbx_seq_one_letter_code
_entity_poly.pdbx_strand_id
1 'polypeptide(L)'
;IGNGQTLSAQGIIHGGTKYTLNGMLSGAASAIADMPQRWLDCLAGSGEIDLSQTKLLTQHQLMWSTQSVSSKLTSFLSGKALNGKMQSLSKKAYPDLFTTSDFKGNLYQLNEPVLDIPSLLKNLAEKWQHRIICTNSDYQFVETTNGLISSVISDAFEIHTKKIILSSGEGNEELLQKLNIDSPKMQRRPLQMVLMKGKNLPRLYAHCIGASTKPIATITSHTHSDGDNVWYIG
;
A
#
# COMPACT_ATOMS: atom_id res chain seq x y z
N ILE A 1 -10.67 -1.55 -13.36
CA ILE A 1 -9.45 -2.02 -12.70
C ILE A 1 -9.02 -0.98 -11.68
N GLY A 2 -8.65 -1.44 -10.46
CA GLY A 2 -8.09 -0.58 -9.42
C GLY A 2 -9.06 0.32 -8.68
N ASN A 3 -10.33 0.09 -8.77
CA ASN A 3 -11.34 0.84 -8.01
C ASN A 3 -11.28 0.57 -6.49
N GLY A 4 -12.04 1.35 -5.74
CA GLY A 4 -12.21 1.17 -4.30
C GLY A 4 -10.92 1.35 -3.53
N GLN A 5 -10.57 0.37 -2.71
CA GLN A 5 -9.43 0.44 -1.80
C GLN A 5 -8.08 0.61 -2.52
N THR A 6 -7.91 0.13 -3.75
CA THR A 6 -6.65 0.26 -4.48
C THR A 6 -6.33 1.73 -4.77
N LEU A 7 -7.28 2.49 -5.34
CA LEU A 7 -7.09 3.93 -5.59
C LEU A 7 -6.99 4.76 -4.32
N SER A 8 -7.61 4.30 -3.23
CA SER A 8 -7.54 4.95 -1.92
C SER A 8 -6.31 4.55 -1.12
N ALA A 9 -5.46 3.66 -1.62
CA ALA A 9 -4.25 3.23 -0.93
C ALA A 9 -3.21 4.35 -0.86
N GLN A 10 -2.47 4.40 0.23
CA GLN A 10 -1.42 5.38 0.46
C GLN A 10 -0.14 5.12 -0.37
N GLY A 11 -0.06 4.00 -1.07
CA GLY A 11 1.06 3.65 -1.95
C GLY A 11 2.34 3.22 -1.25
N ILE A 12 2.30 2.94 0.05
CA ILE A 12 3.46 2.57 0.85
C ILE A 12 3.85 1.12 0.62
N ILE A 13 5.13 0.88 0.33
CA ILE A 13 5.70 -0.46 0.25
C ILE A 13 6.41 -0.78 1.56
N HIS A 14 5.76 -1.54 2.40
CA HIS A 14 6.27 -1.88 3.72
C HIS A 14 7.37 -2.94 3.68
N GLY A 15 8.47 -2.68 4.39
CA GLY A 15 9.59 -3.61 4.63
C GLY A 15 9.51 -4.38 5.95
N GLY A 16 8.34 -4.37 6.61
CA GLY A 16 8.13 -5.09 7.87
C GLY A 16 8.61 -4.36 9.12
N THR A 17 9.15 -3.15 9.01
CA THR A 17 9.71 -2.38 10.13
C THR A 17 8.72 -2.22 11.28
N LYS A 18 7.46 -1.89 10.99
CA LYS A 18 6.42 -1.74 12.02
C LYS A 18 6.07 -3.03 12.76
N TYR A 19 6.22 -4.19 12.14
CA TYR A 19 5.97 -5.49 12.80
C TYR A 19 7.11 -5.88 13.71
N THR A 20 8.32 -5.48 13.35
CA THR A 20 9.52 -5.71 14.20
C THR A 20 9.46 -4.85 15.46
N LEU A 21 8.94 -3.61 15.37
CA LEU A 21 8.71 -2.71 16.51
C LEU A 21 7.76 -3.30 17.56
N ASN A 22 6.91 -4.23 17.17
CA ASN A 22 5.95 -4.90 18.04
C ASN A 22 6.56 -6.10 18.80
N GLY A 23 7.86 -6.33 18.68
CA GLY A 23 8.51 -7.51 19.28
C GLY A 23 8.13 -8.84 18.60
N MET A 24 7.33 -8.79 17.56
CA MET A 24 6.97 -9.97 16.77
C MET A 24 7.93 -10.08 15.59
N LEU A 25 9.00 -10.85 15.76
CA LEU A 25 9.68 -11.49 14.62
C LEU A 25 8.72 -12.56 14.07
N SER A 26 7.59 -12.12 13.53
CA SER A 26 6.63 -13.03 12.94
C SER A 26 7.12 -13.44 11.54
N GLY A 27 6.80 -14.66 11.12
CA GLY A 27 7.06 -15.10 9.74
C GLY A 27 6.55 -14.09 8.69
N ALA A 28 5.51 -13.33 9.01
CA ALA A 28 5.00 -12.24 8.18
C ALA A 28 5.99 -11.07 8.01
N ALA A 29 6.71 -10.66 9.08
CA ALA A 29 7.72 -9.60 8.96
C ALA A 29 8.90 -10.02 8.08
N SER A 30 9.32 -11.29 8.19
CA SER A 30 10.36 -11.86 7.34
C SER A 30 9.90 -11.97 5.88
N ALA A 31 8.66 -12.38 5.64
CA ALA A 31 8.13 -12.57 4.28
C ALA A 31 8.06 -11.27 3.46
N ILE A 32 7.90 -10.11 4.12
CA ILE A 32 7.83 -8.80 3.43
C ILE A 32 9.11 -7.97 3.56
N ALA A 33 10.15 -8.54 4.19
CA ALA A 33 11.37 -7.81 4.50
C ALA A 33 12.07 -7.21 3.27
N ASP A 34 12.02 -7.92 2.15
CA ASP A 34 12.70 -7.57 0.91
C ASP A 34 11.78 -6.85 -0.09
N MET A 35 10.50 -6.63 0.26
CA MET A 35 9.55 -5.97 -0.62
C MET A 35 10.01 -4.58 -1.09
N PRO A 36 10.56 -3.69 -0.24
CA PRO A 36 11.03 -2.39 -0.71
C PRO A 36 12.07 -2.51 -1.84
N GLN A 37 13.06 -3.37 -1.70
CA GLN A 37 14.09 -3.56 -2.72
C GLN A 37 13.51 -4.16 -4.00
N ARG A 38 12.68 -5.20 -3.86
CA ARG A 38 12.01 -5.86 -4.99
C ARG A 38 11.17 -4.88 -5.82
N TRP A 39 10.46 -3.97 -5.16
CA TRP A 39 9.70 -2.92 -5.84
C TRP A 39 10.61 -1.87 -6.49
N LEU A 40 11.71 -1.49 -5.84
CA LEU A 40 12.70 -0.58 -6.44
C LEU A 40 13.35 -1.18 -7.69
N ASP A 41 13.64 -2.48 -7.69
CA ASP A 41 14.15 -3.19 -8.87
C ASP A 41 13.12 -3.20 -10.02
N CYS A 42 11.83 -3.40 -9.71
CA CYS A 42 10.75 -3.27 -10.69
C CYS A 42 10.65 -1.84 -11.26
N LEU A 43 10.77 -0.81 -10.41
CA LEU A 43 10.78 0.60 -10.83
C LEU A 43 12.01 0.95 -11.70
N ALA A 44 13.13 0.28 -11.47
CA ALA A 44 14.34 0.41 -12.29
C ALA A 44 14.25 -0.40 -13.61
N GLY A 45 13.17 -1.17 -13.83
CA GLY A 45 13.01 -2.04 -15.01
C GLY A 45 13.86 -3.31 -14.96
N SER A 46 14.48 -3.62 -13.83
CA SER A 46 15.32 -4.81 -13.63
C SER A 46 14.65 -5.91 -12.80
N GLY A 47 13.45 -5.66 -12.28
CA GLY A 47 12.67 -6.61 -11.48
C GLY A 47 11.80 -7.55 -12.30
N GLU A 48 10.93 -8.27 -11.63
CA GLU A 48 10.03 -9.29 -12.24
C GLU A 48 8.99 -8.67 -13.17
N ILE A 49 8.62 -7.41 -12.91
CA ILE A 49 7.67 -6.63 -13.70
C ILE A 49 8.33 -5.28 -13.97
N ASP A 50 8.27 -4.82 -15.21
CA ASP A 50 8.73 -3.48 -15.55
C ASP A 50 7.69 -2.44 -15.09
N LEU A 51 8.07 -1.68 -14.07
CA LEU A 51 7.31 -0.57 -13.51
C LEU A 51 8.02 0.78 -13.72
N SER A 52 8.91 0.89 -14.69
CA SER A 52 9.72 2.10 -14.94
C SER A 52 8.89 3.35 -15.25
N GLN A 53 7.65 3.20 -15.69
CA GLN A 53 6.72 4.31 -15.91
C GLN A 53 5.90 4.68 -14.66
N THR A 54 6.04 3.92 -13.58
CA THR A 54 5.36 4.22 -12.30
C THR A 54 6.12 5.32 -11.57
N LYS A 55 5.39 6.34 -11.12
CA LYS A 55 5.99 7.46 -10.40
C LYS A 55 6.29 7.08 -8.95
N LEU A 56 7.56 7.22 -8.57
CA LEU A 56 8.02 7.14 -7.19
C LEU A 56 7.82 8.50 -6.51
N LEU A 57 7.02 8.55 -5.44
CA LEU A 57 6.77 9.77 -4.67
C LEU A 57 7.90 10.06 -3.68
N THR A 58 8.41 9.03 -3.03
CA THR A 58 9.60 9.09 -2.17
C THR A 58 10.24 7.71 -2.04
N GLN A 59 11.56 7.66 -1.85
CA GLN A 59 12.28 6.43 -1.54
C GLN A 59 12.23 6.07 -0.05
N HIS A 60 11.95 7.06 0.80
CA HIS A 60 12.02 6.91 2.24
C HIS A 60 10.80 7.53 2.90
N GLN A 61 10.40 6.94 4.01
CA GLN A 61 9.43 7.54 4.90
C GLN A 61 10.11 8.02 6.18
N LEU A 62 9.48 8.97 6.84
CA LEU A 62 9.84 9.38 8.17
C LEU A 62 9.02 8.60 9.19
N MET A 63 9.59 8.44 10.37
CA MET A 63 8.87 7.95 11.53
C MET A 63 9.24 8.80 12.72
N TRP A 64 8.24 9.23 13.49
CA TRP A 64 8.46 9.91 14.74
C TRP A 64 7.66 9.29 15.86
N SER A 65 8.11 9.48 17.07
CA SER A 65 7.40 9.04 18.26
C SER A 65 6.99 10.25 19.10
N THR A 66 5.87 10.09 19.82
CA THR A 66 5.55 11.01 20.91
C THR A 66 6.59 10.91 22.03
N GLN A 67 6.74 11.96 22.84
CA GLN A 67 7.74 12.05 23.91
C GLN A 67 7.72 10.85 24.87
N SER A 68 6.53 10.34 25.18
CA SER A 68 6.33 9.20 26.10
C SER A 68 6.89 7.86 25.60
N VAL A 69 7.23 7.74 24.32
CA VAL A 69 7.66 6.49 23.69
C VAL A 69 9.10 6.56 23.15
N SER A 70 9.69 7.75 23.15
CA SER A 70 11.02 7.95 22.52
C SER A 70 12.12 7.09 23.13
N SER A 71 12.10 6.86 24.47
CA SER A 71 13.09 6.01 25.16
C SER A 71 12.97 4.54 24.79
N LYS A 72 11.76 4.01 24.65
CA LYS A 72 11.53 2.62 24.20
C LYS A 72 11.97 2.43 22.76
N LEU A 73 11.72 3.41 21.91
CA LEU A 73 12.12 3.34 20.51
C LEU A 73 13.65 3.42 20.36
N THR A 74 14.30 4.25 21.13
CA THR A 74 15.77 4.38 21.14
C THR A 74 16.44 3.08 21.63
N SER A 75 15.92 2.43 22.67
CA SER A 75 16.44 1.14 23.15
C SER A 75 16.20 0.01 22.15
N PHE A 76 15.10 0.06 21.42
CA PHE A 76 14.81 -0.92 20.37
C PHE A 76 15.74 -0.78 19.16
N LEU A 77 16.10 0.47 18.80
CA LEU A 77 17.02 0.79 17.70
C LEU A 77 18.45 0.30 17.94
N SER A 78 18.87 0.16 19.18
CA SER A 78 20.18 -0.42 19.53
C SER A 78 20.24 -1.93 19.26
N GLY A 79 19.10 -2.59 18.98
CA GLY A 79 19.02 -4.01 18.66
C GLY A 79 19.39 -4.29 17.19
N LYS A 80 20.09 -5.43 16.96
CA LYS A 80 20.55 -5.89 15.63
C LYS A 80 19.43 -6.13 14.59
N ALA A 81 18.16 -6.15 15.00
CA ALA A 81 17.02 -6.54 14.15
C ALA A 81 16.65 -5.50 13.06
N LEU A 82 17.20 -4.28 13.15
CA LEU A 82 16.85 -3.16 12.25
C LEU A 82 18.02 -2.67 11.39
N ASN A 83 19.15 -3.39 11.39
CA ASN A 83 20.33 -3.00 10.60
C ASN A 83 19.96 -2.73 9.14
N GLY A 84 20.10 -1.47 8.72
CA GLY A 84 19.87 -1.01 7.35
C GLY A 84 18.44 -0.64 6.97
N LYS A 85 17.42 -0.94 7.79
CA LYS A 85 16.00 -0.63 7.48
C LYS A 85 15.51 0.70 8.03
N MET A 86 16.14 1.16 9.10
CA MET A 86 15.80 2.40 9.78
C MET A 86 17.06 3.12 10.25
N GLN A 87 17.09 4.44 10.05
CA GLN A 87 18.20 5.31 10.44
C GLN A 87 17.69 6.47 11.29
N SER A 88 18.35 6.75 12.41
CA SER A 88 18.09 7.96 13.19
C SER A 88 18.60 9.20 12.44
N LEU A 89 17.78 10.21 12.33
CA LEU A 89 18.16 11.48 11.73
C LEU A 89 18.77 12.41 12.79
N SER A 90 19.82 13.11 12.42
CA SER A 90 20.32 14.23 13.22
C SER A 90 19.36 15.41 13.14
N LYS A 91 19.28 16.24 14.18
CA LYS A 91 18.40 17.44 14.18
C LYS A 91 18.64 18.39 13.02
N LYS A 92 19.88 18.41 12.47
CA LYS A 92 20.23 19.22 11.31
C LYS A 92 19.60 18.71 10.00
N ALA A 93 19.22 17.46 9.97
CA ALA A 93 18.59 16.80 8.81
C ALA A 93 17.06 16.72 8.93
N TYR A 94 16.47 17.36 9.95
CA TYR A 94 15.02 17.38 10.10
C TYR A 94 14.41 18.28 9.03
N PRO A 95 13.34 17.86 8.35
CA PRO A 95 12.52 18.75 7.54
C PRO A 95 11.96 19.91 8.39
N ASP A 96 11.71 21.05 7.76
CA ASP A 96 11.25 22.28 8.44
C ASP A 96 10.04 22.06 9.34
N LEU A 97 9.11 21.18 8.92
CA LEU A 97 7.94 20.82 9.71
C LEU A 97 8.28 20.29 11.13
N PHE A 98 9.45 19.69 11.30
CA PHE A 98 9.92 19.10 12.55
C PHE A 98 10.99 19.94 13.27
N THR A 99 11.28 21.14 12.79
CA THR A 99 12.26 22.07 13.41
C THR A 99 11.61 23.03 14.39
N THR A 100 10.29 23.03 14.52
CA THR A 100 9.56 23.90 15.45
C THR A 100 9.86 23.55 16.91
N SER A 101 9.76 24.57 17.80
CA SER A 101 9.96 24.40 19.24
C SER A 101 9.01 23.40 19.90
N ASP A 102 7.88 23.10 19.26
CA ASP A 102 6.84 22.23 19.79
C ASP A 102 7.13 20.73 19.51
N PHE A 103 7.98 20.46 18.52
CA PHE A 103 8.39 19.10 18.24
C PHE A 103 9.47 18.63 19.23
N LYS A 104 9.10 17.72 20.12
CA LYS A 104 9.99 17.15 21.17
C LYS A 104 10.42 15.71 20.89
N GLY A 105 10.03 15.15 19.74
CA GLY A 105 10.31 13.77 19.38
C GLY A 105 11.66 13.55 18.73
N ASN A 106 11.95 12.29 18.44
CA ASN A 106 13.05 11.87 17.57
C ASN A 106 12.49 11.48 16.21
N LEU A 107 13.26 11.77 15.16
CA LEU A 107 12.90 11.46 13.78
C LEU A 107 13.82 10.38 13.23
N TYR A 108 13.21 9.43 12.57
CA TYR A 108 13.88 8.30 11.92
C TYR A 108 13.48 8.24 10.46
N GLN A 109 14.38 7.74 9.63
CA GLN A 109 14.14 7.45 8.23
C GLN A 109 13.97 5.95 8.03
N LEU A 110 12.93 5.55 7.31
CA LEU A 110 12.65 4.18 6.92
C LEU A 110 12.92 4.00 5.43
N ASN A 111 13.54 2.88 5.05
CA ASN A 111 13.73 2.51 3.64
C ASN A 111 12.46 1.84 3.09
N GLU A 112 11.37 2.58 3.10
CA GLU A 112 10.06 2.15 2.61
C GLU A 112 9.58 3.15 1.55
N PRO A 113 9.61 2.80 0.24
CA PRO A 113 9.21 3.70 -0.82
C PRO A 113 7.69 3.91 -0.84
N VAL A 114 7.27 5.06 -1.38
CA VAL A 114 5.87 5.38 -1.61
C VAL A 114 5.64 5.65 -3.09
N LEU A 115 4.66 4.96 -3.67
CA LEU A 115 4.33 5.02 -5.09
C LEU A 115 3.08 5.85 -5.34
N ASP A 116 3.02 6.45 -6.51
CA ASP A 116 1.81 7.06 -7.04
C ASP A 116 0.90 5.96 -7.62
N ILE A 117 -0.17 5.64 -6.93
CA ILE A 117 -1.07 4.53 -7.29
C ILE A 117 -1.72 4.71 -8.67
N PRO A 118 -2.22 5.91 -9.07
CA PRO A 118 -2.75 6.09 -10.42
C PRO A 118 -1.73 5.76 -11.51
N SER A 119 -0.46 6.17 -11.37
CA SER A 119 0.58 5.86 -12.34
C SER A 119 0.95 4.37 -12.35
N LEU A 120 0.94 3.72 -11.18
CA LEU A 120 1.13 2.27 -11.08
C LEU A 120 0.05 1.51 -11.84
N LEU A 121 -1.23 1.85 -11.62
CA LEU A 121 -2.35 1.21 -12.31
C LEU A 121 -2.28 1.42 -13.81
N LYS A 122 -1.95 2.64 -14.24
CA LYS A 122 -1.74 2.96 -15.66
C LYS A 122 -0.65 2.09 -16.26
N ASN A 123 0.53 2.04 -15.63
CA ASN A 123 1.65 1.24 -16.09
C ASN A 123 1.32 -0.26 -16.18
N LEU A 124 0.66 -0.81 -15.16
CA LEU A 124 0.22 -2.21 -15.16
C LEU A 124 -0.83 -2.51 -16.24
N ALA A 125 -1.78 -1.60 -16.48
CA ALA A 125 -2.86 -1.80 -17.43
C ALA A 125 -2.43 -1.58 -18.89
N GLU A 126 -1.51 -0.66 -19.16
CA GLU A 126 -1.14 -0.21 -20.51
C GLU A 126 -0.69 -1.37 -21.40
N LYS A 127 0.14 -2.25 -20.89
CA LYS A 127 0.64 -3.43 -21.60
C LYS A 127 -0.46 -4.43 -21.97
N TRP A 128 -1.56 -4.44 -21.22
CA TRP A 128 -2.63 -5.42 -21.34
C TRP A 128 -3.95 -4.86 -21.81
N GLN A 129 -4.00 -3.60 -22.26
CA GLN A 129 -5.24 -2.92 -22.67
C GLN A 129 -6.05 -3.73 -23.69
N HIS A 130 -5.38 -4.38 -24.62
CA HIS A 130 -6.02 -5.23 -25.65
C HIS A 130 -6.65 -6.52 -25.11
N ARG A 131 -6.42 -6.83 -23.83
CA ARG A 131 -6.97 -8.00 -23.11
C ARG A 131 -7.93 -7.62 -21.99
N ILE A 132 -8.20 -6.33 -21.81
CA ILE A 132 -9.12 -5.83 -20.80
C ILE A 132 -10.47 -5.65 -21.47
N ILE A 133 -11.47 -6.37 -20.98
CA ILE A 133 -12.86 -6.21 -21.39
C ILE A 133 -13.56 -5.40 -20.31
N CYS A 134 -14.13 -4.25 -20.70
CA CYS A 134 -15.00 -3.45 -19.84
C CYS A 134 -16.44 -3.67 -20.31
N THR A 135 -17.31 -4.08 -19.42
CA THR A 135 -18.73 -4.28 -19.71
C THR A 135 -19.59 -3.79 -18.57
N ASN A 136 -20.76 -3.26 -18.90
CA ASN A 136 -21.85 -2.98 -17.97
C ASN A 136 -22.95 -4.04 -18.08
N SER A 137 -22.79 -5.04 -18.96
CA SER A 137 -23.74 -6.12 -19.13
C SER A 137 -23.58 -7.13 -17.99
N ASP A 138 -24.70 -7.73 -17.62
CA ASP A 138 -24.69 -8.89 -16.72
C ASP A 138 -23.94 -10.04 -17.38
N TYR A 139 -23.34 -10.86 -16.53
CA TYR A 139 -22.61 -12.04 -16.98
C TYR A 139 -22.92 -13.26 -16.11
N GLN A 140 -22.76 -14.41 -16.67
CA GLN A 140 -23.00 -15.71 -16.04
C GLN A 140 -21.77 -16.60 -16.16
N PHE A 141 -21.57 -17.42 -15.15
CA PHE A 141 -20.59 -18.50 -15.18
C PHE A 141 -21.28 -19.77 -15.67
N VAL A 142 -20.69 -20.42 -16.65
CA VAL A 142 -21.19 -21.70 -17.17
C VAL A 142 -20.39 -22.83 -16.55
N GLU A 143 -21.10 -23.71 -15.85
CA GLU A 143 -20.51 -24.89 -15.23
C GLU A 143 -20.59 -26.11 -16.16
N THR A 144 -19.57 -26.92 -16.11
CA THR A 144 -19.58 -28.25 -16.69
C THR A 144 -20.34 -29.24 -15.80
N THR A 145 -20.64 -30.42 -16.32
CA THR A 145 -21.26 -31.53 -15.55
C THR A 145 -20.47 -31.93 -14.31
N ASN A 146 -19.19 -31.59 -14.25
CA ASN A 146 -18.30 -31.89 -13.12
C ASN A 146 -18.14 -30.70 -12.14
N GLY A 147 -18.95 -29.65 -12.25
CA GLY A 147 -18.91 -28.46 -11.36
C GLY A 147 -17.71 -27.53 -11.61
N LEU A 148 -17.05 -27.64 -12.77
CA LEU A 148 -15.95 -26.73 -13.15
C LEU A 148 -16.51 -25.63 -14.06
N ILE A 149 -16.00 -24.41 -13.88
CA ILE A 149 -16.35 -23.30 -14.78
C ILE A 149 -15.66 -23.51 -16.12
N SER A 150 -16.43 -23.52 -17.21
CA SER A 150 -15.94 -23.67 -18.59
C SER A 150 -15.92 -22.35 -19.36
N SER A 151 -16.87 -21.45 -19.06
CA SER A 151 -16.93 -20.14 -19.73
C SER A 151 -17.60 -19.09 -18.87
N VAL A 152 -17.40 -17.83 -19.27
CA VAL A 152 -18.10 -16.65 -18.78
C VAL A 152 -18.83 -16.05 -19.97
N ILE A 153 -20.14 -15.89 -19.86
CA ILE A 153 -21.01 -15.44 -20.96
C ILE A 153 -21.72 -14.16 -20.54
N SER A 154 -21.78 -13.20 -21.44
CA SER A 154 -22.65 -12.03 -21.38
C SER A 154 -23.26 -11.77 -22.76
N ASP A 155 -24.14 -10.78 -22.85
CA ASP A 155 -24.70 -10.37 -24.16
C ASP A 155 -23.63 -9.87 -25.14
N ALA A 156 -22.47 -9.42 -24.63
CA ALA A 156 -21.41 -8.80 -25.40
C ALA A 156 -20.24 -9.75 -25.74
N PHE A 157 -20.06 -10.85 -24.99
CA PHE A 157 -18.92 -11.76 -25.15
C PHE A 157 -19.19 -13.16 -24.55
N GLU A 158 -18.44 -14.13 -25.05
CA GLU A 158 -18.26 -15.44 -24.45
C GLU A 158 -16.78 -15.72 -24.32
N ILE A 159 -16.33 -16.05 -23.10
CA ILE A 159 -14.93 -16.36 -22.81
C ILE A 159 -14.81 -17.78 -22.29
N HIS A 160 -14.23 -18.67 -23.08
CA HIS A 160 -13.89 -20.01 -22.64
C HIS A 160 -12.58 -20.00 -21.83
N THR A 161 -12.58 -20.65 -20.68
CA THR A 161 -11.44 -20.65 -19.79
C THR A 161 -11.28 -21.97 -19.02
N LYS A 162 -10.03 -22.27 -18.67
CA LYS A 162 -9.70 -23.41 -17.80
C LYS A 162 -9.59 -23.00 -16.33
N LYS A 163 -9.38 -21.70 -16.05
CA LYS A 163 -9.21 -21.18 -14.70
C LYS A 163 -9.70 -19.74 -14.64
N ILE A 164 -10.33 -19.39 -13.54
CA ILE A 164 -10.75 -18.01 -13.23
C ILE A 164 -10.06 -17.59 -11.93
N ILE A 165 -9.51 -16.37 -11.93
CA ILE A 165 -8.94 -15.75 -10.74
C ILE A 165 -9.86 -14.60 -10.34
N LEU A 166 -10.48 -14.70 -9.18
CA LEU A 166 -11.32 -13.64 -8.62
C LEU A 166 -10.45 -12.65 -7.87
N SER A 167 -10.28 -11.45 -8.41
CA SER A 167 -9.43 -10.40 -7.84
C SER A 167 -10.18 -9.06 -7.68
N SER A 168 -11.49 -9.12 -7.44
CA SER A 168 -12.39 -7.96 -7.40
C SER A 168 -12.45 -7.26 -6.04
N GLY A 169 -11.54 -7.58 -5.11
CA GLY A 169 -11.56 -6.98 -3.77
C GLY A 169 -12.88 -7.27 -3.04
N GLU A 170 -13.60 -6.22 -2.60
CA GLU A 170 -14.90 -6.40 -1.92
C GLU A 170 -15.96 -7.06 -2.80
N GLY A 171 -15.88 -6.91 -4.12
CA GLY A 171 -16.77 -7.57 -5.08
C GLY A 171 -16.62 -9.08 -5.13
N ASN A 172 -15.54 -9.65 -4.57
CA ASN A 172 -15.40 -11.11 -4.50
C ASN A 172 -16.48 -11.78 -3.65
N GLU A 173 -17.08 -11.09 -2.69
CA GLU A 173 -18.15 -11.65 -1.88
C GLU A 173 -19.37 -12.04 -2.75
N GLU A 174 -19.78 -11.13 -3.64
CA GLU A 174 -20.86 -11.40 -4.60
C GLU A 174 -20.48 -12.49 -5.60
N LEU A 175 -19.24 -12.49 -6.10
CA LEU A 175 -18.76 -13.51 -7.02
C LEU A 175 -18.75 -14.91 -6.39
N LEU A 176 -18.33 -15.03 -5.14
CA LEU A 176 -18.35 -16.29 -4.41
C LEU A 176 -19.79 -16.78 -4.21
N GLN A 177 -20.72 -15.89 -3.92
CA GLN A 177 -22.16 -16.23 -3.82
C GLN A 177 -22.73 -16.72 -5.15
N LYS A 178 -22.43 -16.03 -6.25
CA LYS A 178 -22.84 -16.46 -7.62
C LYS A 178 -22.30 -17.85 -8.00
N LEU A 179 -21.15 -18.21 -7.44
CA LEU A 179 -20.50 -19.50 -7.67
C LEU A 179 -20.84 -20.57 -6.62
N ASN A 180 -21.76 -20.29 -5.69
CA ASN A 180 -22.11 -21.17 -4.56
C ASN A 180 -20.88 -21.62 -3.74
N ILE A 181 -19.88 -20.72 -3.58
CA ILE A 181 -18.66 -20.99 -2.82
C ILE A 181 -18.79 -20.37 -1.43
N ASP A 182 -18.94 -21.18 -0.39
CA ASP A 182 -19.13 -20.76 0.99
C ASP A 182 -17.84 -20.41 1.73
N SER A 183 -16.70 -20.81 1.21
CA SER A 183 -15.38 -20.61 1.82
C SER A 183 -14.31 -20.34 0.76
N PRO A 184 -13.39 -19.39 1.00
CA PRO A 184 -13.25 -18.56 2.22
C PRO A 184 -14.31 -17.45 2.31
N LYS A 185 -14.70 -17.09 3.54
CA LYS A 185 -15.57 -15.93 3.77
C LYS A 185 -14.77 -14.63 3.70
N MET A 186 -15.33 -13.64 3.04
CA MET A 186 -14.73 -12.30 2.98
C MET A 186 -14.84 -11.60 4.35
N GLN A 187 -13.76 -10.95 4.77
CA GLN A 187 -13.73 -10.14 5.99
C GLN A 187 -13.69 -8.66 5.61
N ARG A 188 -14.73 -7.93 5.94
CA ARG A 188 -14.77 -6.48 5.76
C ARG A 188 -14.13 -5.80 6.97
N ARG A 189 -13.12 -4.97 6.71
CA ARG A 189 -12.47 -4.13 7.73
C ARG A 189 -12.55 -2.69 7.27
N PRO A 190 -13.54 -1.92 7.75
CA PRO A 190 -13.65 -0.52 7.37
C PRO A 190 -12.39 0.23 7.82
N LEU A 191 -11.82 0.98 6.91
CA LEU A 191 -10.71 1.88 7.17
C LEU A 191 -11.16 3.28 6.78
N GLN A 192 -11.12 4.19 7.74
CA GLN A 192 -11.40 5.60 7.50
C GLN A 192 -10.10 6.36 7.31
N MET A 193 -10.10 7.28 6.38
CA MET A 193 -8.97 8.14 6.07
C MET A 193 -9.44 9.59 6.04
N VAL A 194 -8.66 10.48 6.64
CA VAL A 194 -8.89 11.93 6.55
C VAL A 194 -8.06 12.49 5.41
N LEU A 195 -8.69 13.27 4.54
CA LEU A 195 -8.00 14.01 3.48
C LEU A 195 -7.89 15.48 3.90
N MET A 196 -6.66 15.97 3.96
CA MET A 196 -6.37 17.37 4.25
C MET A 196 -5.71 18.00 3.03
N LYS A 197 -6.37 19.01 2.44
CA LYS A 197 -5.87 19.77 1.30
C LYS A 197 -5.46 21.18 1.71
N GLY A 198 -4.35 21.68 1.18
CA GLY A 198 -3.91 23.03 1.41
C GLY A 198 -2.80 23.48 0.48
N LYS A 199 -2.84 24.77 0.07
CA LYS A 199 -1.85 25.38 -0.85
C LYS A 199 -0.41 25.31 -0.37
N ASN A 200 -0.22 25.37 0.95
CA ASN A 200 1.11 25.41 1.59
C ASN A 200 1.39 24.14 2.39
N LEU A 201 0.64 23.07 2.20
CA LEU A 201 0.94 21.80 2.85
C LEU A 201 2.29 21.26 2.33
N PRO A 202 3.30 21.08 3.22
CA PRO A 202 4.56 20.48 2.80
C PRO A 202 4.35 19.02 2.42
N ARG A 203 5.22 18.49 1.56
CA ARG A 203 5.23 17.04 1.29
C ARG A 203 5.68 16.30 2.53
N LEU A 204 4.88 15.35 2.97
CA LEU A 204 5.16 14.51 4.13
C LEU A 204 4.78 13.07 3.85
N TYR A 205 5.72 12.16 4.12
CA TYR A 205 5.54 10.71 4.06
C TYR A 205 6.04 10.16 5.37
N ALA A 206 5.14 9.83 6.30
CA ALA A 206 5.58 9.58 7.66
C ALA A 206 4.57 8.77 8.49
N HIS A 207 5.11 8.12 9.53
CA HIS A 207 4.35 7.44 10.57
C HIS A 207 4.55 8.10 11.93
N CYS A 208 3.46 8.38 12.62
CA CYS A 208 3.47 8.77 14.03
C CYS A 208 3.27 7.52 14.89
N ILE A 209 4.25 7.18 15.72
CA ILE A 209 4.20 6.03 16.62
C ILE A 209 3.85 6.48 18.03
N GLY A 210 2.83 5.86 18.60
CA GLY A 210 2.42 6.05 20.00
C GLY A 210 2.85 4.90 20.90
N ALA A 211 2.22 4.81 22.06
CA ALA A 211 2.47 3.74 23.03
C ALA A 211 1.96 2.38 22.55
N SER A 212 1.05 2.35 21.60
CA SER A 212 0.54 1.11 21.00
C SER A 212 1.45 0.62 19.87
N THR A 213 1.26 -0.64 19.51
CA THR A 213 1.96 -1.29 18.39
C THR A 213 1.53 -0.82 17.01
N LYS A 214 0.44 -0.04 16.93
CA LYS A 214 -0.06 0.56 15.69
C LYS A 214 0.36 2.02 15.61
N PRO A 215 0.67 2.55 14.43
CA PRO A 215 0.82 3.99 14.26
C PRO A 215 -0.44 4.74 14.76
N ILE A 216 -0.24 5.90 15.36
CA ILE A 216 -1.34 6.82 15.69
C ILE A 216 -1.89 7.41 14.39
N ALA A 217 -0.99 7.73 13.47
CA ALA A 217 -1.33 8.24 12.15
C ALA A 217 -0.24 7.84 11.14
N THR A 218 -0.67 7.61 9.91
CA THR A 218 0.19 7.45 8.75
C THR A 218 -0.18 8.54 7.76
N ILE A 219 0.80 9.32 7.32
CA ILE A 219 0.59 10.46 6.42
C ILE A 219 1.33 10.21 5.11
N THR A 220 0.64 10.37 3.99
CA THR A 220 1.25 10.41 2.67
C THR A 220 0.75 11.61 1.88
N SER A 221 1.65 12.25 1.13
CA SER A 221 1.34 13.42 0.32
C SER A 221 1.07 13.02 -1.12
N HIS A 222 -0.01 13.52 -1.65
CA HIS A 222 -0.40 13.37 -3.04
C HIS A 222 -0.64 14.74 -3.65
N THR A 223 -0.46 14.87 -4.98
CA THR A 223 -0.72 16.13 -5.67
C THR A 223 -2.11 16.07 -6.30
N HIS A 224 -2.96 17.02 -5.95
CA HIS A 224 -4.27 17.19 -6.58
C HIS A 224 -4.13 17.81 -7.99
N SER A 225 -5.18 17.71 -8.79
CA SER A 225 -5.19 18.19 -10.18
C SER A 225 -4.94 19.71 -10.34
N ASP A 226 -5.21 20.51 -9.31
CA ASP A 226 -4.92 21.95 -9.26
C ASP A 226 -3.51 22.29 -8.79
N GLY A 227 -2.68 21.29 -8.50
CA GLY A 227 -1.30 21.45 -8.03
C GLY A 227 -1.13 21.52 -6.51
N ASP A 228 -2.20 21.61 -5.74
CA ASP A 228 -2.14 21.61 -4.28
C ASP A 228 -1.72 20.23 -3.72
N ASN A 229 -1.06 20.25 -2.58
CA ASN A 229 -0.80 19.01 -1.84
C ASN A 229 -2.04 18.57 -1.05
N VAL A 230 -2.24 17.26 -1.02
CA VAL A 230 -3.25 16.60 -0.19
C VAL A 230 -2.56 15.58 0.70
N TRP A 231 -2.77 15.66 1.99
CA TRP A 231 -2.35 14.61 2.91
C TRP A 231 -3.46 13.58 3.06
N TYR A 232 -3.10 12.32 2.85
CA TYR A 232 -3.91 11.17 3.20
C TYR A 232 -3.46 10.71 4.58
N ILE A 233 -4.36 10.83 5.57
CA ILE A 233 -4.08 10.55 6.99
C ILE A 233 -4.93 9.34 7.39
N GLY A 234 -4.28 8.20 7.65
CA GLY A 234 -4.90 6.92 8.03
C GLY A 234 -4.36 6.37 9.34
#